data_028a36da98755c5e86a7891bcf7580de
#
_entry.id   028a36da98755c5e86a7891bcf7580de
#
_cell.length_a   1.000
_cell.length_b   1.000
_cell.length_c   1.000
_cell.angle_alpha   90.00
_cell.angle_beta   90.00
_cell.angle_gamma   90.00
#
_symmetry.space_group_name_H-M   'P 1'
#
loop_
_entity.id
_entity.type
_entity.pdbx_description
1 polymer ?
#
loop_
_entity_poly.entity_id
_entity_poly.type
_entity_poly.pdbx_seq_one_letter_code
_entity_poly.pdbx_strand_id
1 'polypeptide(L)'
;MGEDTQKTQDFTEAHPGNTSLHGEYTVNGASGLGELYVKDNDRITIEFKADEDYFLKDVIYNGKSMLGSMQETYASDGSSQGSVSFNINNTSAVQTLEVQFSPEWAYSTALSGGNIVLSRYVGRNTVVNVPKTWDYYTSASNKVTMPVLLNKSDMGSGIGPFGENREIEIINYPVGGVQCLEHNYGFLYADCVSLRQINNMIYDNAAVSYFGTFARCSSLSEIPSLGGGAALVNIAYMCDGASKITQYPYIGGSQAAPAGVTRIDMAFNNCKSISGTYRINNTQIDIQKAKNSFATHSSGYTNVICSGNTYNSLAFYKSTTSGWENVALNGARSAMLMMDEKENDSIKEKSEPVTVESTEEIIPEDTEQSEDTEETETIEETEVAENTETVEEGTEIEK
;
A
#
# COMPACT_ATOMS: atom_id res chain seq x y z
N MET A 1 2.48 66.31 -7.99
CA MET A 1 3.43 65.32 -7.48
C MET A 1 2.67 64.61 -6.38
N GLY A 2 2.06 63.52 -6.71
CA GLY A 2 1.36 62.69 -5.70
C GLY A 2 2.41 61.97 -4.88
N GLU A 3 2.35 62.12 -3.56
CA GLU A 3 3.13 61.32 -2.62
C GLU A 3 2.72 59.90 -2.78
N ASP A 4 3.69 59.09 -3.27
CA ASP A 4 3.62 57.64 -3.37
C ASP A 4 3.62 57.12 -1.89
N THR A 5 2.43 57.02 -1.29
CA THR A 5 2.30 56.48 0.04
C THR A 5 2.70 55.02 0.04
N GLN A 6 3.96 54.73 0.38
CA GLN A 6 4.40 53.41 0.73
C GLN A 6 3.58 52.95 1.96
N LYS A 7 2.90 51.83 1.84
CA LYS A 7 2.15 51.23 2.95
C LYS A 7 2.96 50.10 3.55
N THR A 8 3.01 50.12 4.85
CA THR A 8 3.61 49.08 5.67
C THR A 8 2.76 47.83 5.57
N GLN A 9 3.38 46.69 5.33
CA GLN A 9 2.74 45.40 5.41
C GLN A 9 3.20 44.66 6.64
N ASP A 10 2.24 44.12 7.38
CA ASP A 10 2.50 43.30 8.54
C ASP A 10 2.42 41.84 8.14
N PHE A 11 3.52 41.10 8.31
CA PHE A 11 3.60 39.68 8.05
C PHE A 11 3.48 38.94 9.37
N THR A 12 2.41 38.19 9.52
CA THR A 12 2.23 37.34 10.70
C THR A 12 2.57 35.90 10.36
N GLU A 13 3.39 35.31 11.19
CA GLU A 13 3.75 33.91 11.11
C GLU A 13 2.72 33.08 11.89
N ALA A 14 2.09 32.11 11.23
CA ALA A 14 1.20 31.17 11.88
C ALA A 14 1.89 29.84 12.10
N HIS A 15 1.89 29.39 13.33
CA HIS A 15 2.45 28.09 13.71
C HIS A 15 1.31 27.06 13.83
N PRO A 16 1.16 26.12 12.88
CA PRO A 16 0.13 25.11 13.00
C PRO A 16 0.48 24.13 14.11
N GLY A 17 -0.19 24.24 15.22
CA GLY A 17 -0.33 23.20 16.24
C GLY A 17 0.89 22.84 17.10
N ASN A 18 2.09 23.16 16.70
CA ASN A 18 3.32 23.05 17.49
C ASN A 18 4.15 24.32 17.30
N THR A 19 4.62 24.88 18.35
CA THR A 19 5.17 26.24 18.48
C THR A 19 6.56 26.45 17.91
N SER A 20 7.09 25.55 17.08
CA SER A 20 8.35 25.75 16.39
C SER A 20 8.13 25.81 14.88
N LEU A 21 8.72 26.84 14.26
CA LEU A 21 8.86 26.92 12.81
C LEU A 21 9.82 25.80 12.37
N HIS A 22 9.35 24.90 11.51
CA HIS A 22 10.14 23.78 10.99
C HIS A 22 10.76 24.13 9.64
N GLY A 23 11.52 25.22 9.62
CA GLY A 23 12.23 25.69 8.45
C GLY A 23 12.58 27.17 8.57
N GLU A 24 13.37 27.62 7.61
CA GLU A 24 13.79 29.00 7.46
C GLU A 24 13.17 29.59 6.20
N TYR A 25 12.83 30.88 6.22
CA TYR A 25 12.42 31.58 5.01
C TYR A 25 12.89 33.03 5.03
N THR A 26 13.00 33.61 3.83
CA THR A 26 13.23 35.03 3.62
C THR A 26 12.10 35.61 2.76
N VAL A 27 11.86 36.89 2.91
CA VAL A 27 10.95 37.65 2.03
C VAL A 27 11.79 38.72 1.33
N ASN A 28 11.88 38.62 -0.01
CA ASN A 28 12.76 39.46 -0.83
C ASN A 28 14.21 39.54 -0.30
N GLY A 29 14.75 38.39 0.18
CA GLY A 29 16.08 38.28 0.74
C GLY A 29 16.25 38.80 2.17
N ALA A 30 15.23 39.34 2.79
CA ALA A 30 15.25 39.75 4.20
C ALA A 30 14.80 38.58 5.09
N SER A 31 15.63 38.20 6.09
CA SER A 31 15.27 37.19 7.09
C SER A 31 14.54 37.84 8.25
N GLY A 32 13.50 37.15 8.74
CA GLY A 32 12.76 37.54 9.93
C GLY A 32 11.47 38.33 9.63
N LEU A 33 10.60 38.34 10.64
CA LEU A 33 9.36 39.10 10.64
C LEU A 33 9.66 40.57 10.87
N GLY A 34 9.33 41.42 9.90
CA GLY A 34 9.48 42.83 9.98
C GLY A 34 8.48 43.56 9.09
N GLU A 35 8.36 44.84 9.24
CA GLU A 35 7.58 45.68 8.33
C GLU A 35 8.28 45.68 6.95
N LEU A 36 7.59 45.21 5.94
CA LEU A 36 8.04 45.29 4.55
C LEU A 36 7.23 46.35 3.80
N TYR A 37 7.92 47.37 3.29
CA TYR A 37 7.29 48.42 2.50
C TYR A 37 7.16 47.97 1.06
N VAL A 38 5.94 47.84 0.58
CA VAL A 38 5.62 47.38 -0.76
C VAL A 38 4.62 48.29 -1.45
N LYS A 39 4.69 48.32 -2.79
CA LYS A 39 3.75 49.00 -3.66
C LYS A 39 2.84 48.00 -4.34
N ASP A 40 1.72 48.51 -4.86
CA ASP A 40 0.83 47.71 -5.69
C ASP A 40 1.61 47.21 -6.94
N ASN A 41 1.43 45.91 -7.28
CA ASN A 41 2.17 45.16 -8.28
C ASN A 41 3.66 44.85 -7.97
N ASP A 42 4.18 45.20 -6.80
CA ASP A 42 5.49 44.68 -6.41
C ASP A 42 5.50 43.15 -6.38
N ARG A 43 6.60 42.59 -6.86
CA ARG A 43 6.81 41.15 -6.77
C ARG A 43 7.40 40.78 -5.43
N ILE A 44 6.73 39.89 -4.73
CA ILE A 44 7.24 39.23 -3.53
C ILE A 44 7.82 37.89 -3.93
N THR A 45 9.01 37.61 -3.41
CA THR A 45 9.65 36.31 -3.49
C THR A 45 9.96 35.81 -2.09
N ILE A 46 9.43 34.67 -1.76
CA ILE A 46 9.69 33.95 -0.52
C ILE A 46 10.63 32.80 -0.90
N GLU A 47 11.87 32.85 -0.37
CA GLU A 47 12.79 31.72 -0.45
C GLU A 47 12.70 30.97 0.86
N PHE A 48 12.64 29.64 0.80
CA PHE A 48 12.47 28.78 1.96
C PHE A 48 13.43 27.59 1.92
N LYS A 49 13.73 27.09 3.13
CA LYS A 49 14.37 25.81 3.37
C LYS A 49 13.69 25.15 4.57
N ALA A 50 13.04 24.01 4.36
CA ALA A 50 12.44 23.23 5.44
C ALA A 50 13.53 22.51 6.26
N ASP A 51 13.22 22.21 7.52
CA ASP A 51 14.02 21.28 8.32
C ASP A 51 13.96 19.88 7.71
N GLU A 52 14.86 18.99 8.12
CA GLU A 52 14.83 17.57 7.77
C GLU A 52 13.47 16.96 8.15
N ASP A 53 12.91 16.10 7.30
CA ASP A 53 11.58 15.49 7.45
C ASP A 53 10.38 16.45 7.39
N TYR A 54 10.61 17.70 6.94
CA TYR A 54 9.55 18.71 6.73
C TYR A 54 9.56 19.25 5.30
N PHE A 55 8.40 19.81 4.90
CA PHE A 55 8.26 20.49 3.61
C PHE A 55 7.43 21.76 3.76
N LEU A 56 7.55 22.68 2.80
CA LEU A 56 6.69 23.85 2.75
C LEU A 56 5.26 23.40 2.43
N LYS A 57 4.37 23.49 3.42
CA LYS A 57 2.97 23.12 3.26
C LYS A 57 2.20 24.14 2.43
N ASP A 58 2.33 25.41 2.79
CA ASP A 58 1.65 26.50 2.09
C ASP A 58 2.34 27.85 2.34
N VAL A 59 2.09 28.76 1.41
CA VAL A 59 2.29 30.20 1.56
C VAL A 59 0.94 30.86 1.33
N ILE A 60 0.36 31.43 2.37
CA ILE A 60 -0.98 32.03 2.32
C ILE A 60 -0.86 33.55 2.32
N TYR A 61 -1.28 34.18 1.26
CA TYR A 61 -1.35 35.63 1.13
C TYR A 61 -2.81 36.07 1.13
N ASN A 62 -3.20 36.85 2.14
CA ASN A 62 -4.59 37.31 2.36
C ASN A 62 -5.62 36.17 2.31
N GLY A 63 -5.32 35.05 2.95
CA GLY A 63 -6.18 33.87 3.00
C GLY A 63 -6.19 33.03 1.72
N LYS A 64 -5.34 33.35 0.72
CA LYS A 64 -5.22 32.59 -0.53
C LYS A 64 -3.88 31.91 -0.65
N SER A 65 -3.88 30.61 -0.97
CA SER A 65 -2.68 29.83 -1.27
C SER A 65 -1.96 30.36 -2.51
N MET A 66 -0.64 30.48 -2.40
CA MET A 66 0.26 30.95 -3.46
C MET A 66 1.14 29.81 -4.02
N LEU A 67 0.89 28.57 -3.64
CA LEU A 67 1.68 27.40 -4.09
C LEU A 67 1.73 27.20 -5.60
N GLY A 68 0.75 27.72 -6.35
CA GLY A 68 0.75 27.61 -7.81
C GLY A 68 1.96 28.23 -8.51
N SER A 69 2.74 29.07 -7.82
CA SER A 69 3.99 29.67 -8.30
C SER A 69 5.24 29.08 -7.64
N MET A 70 5.10 28.02 -6.85
CA MET A 70 6.19 27.39 -6.12
C MET A 70 7.16 26.70 -7.08
N GLN A 71 8.45 26.88 -6.80
CA GLN A 71 9.53 26.11 -7.37
C GLN A 71 10.24 25.40 -6.20
N GLU A 72 10.13 24.11 -6.14
CA GLU A 72 10.66 23.28 -5.07
C GLU A 72 11.74 22.36 -5.60
N THR A 73 12.78 22.19 -4.83
CA THR A 73 13.86 21.22 -5.03
C THR A 73 14.19 20.58 -3.70
N TYR A 74 14.92 19.49 -3.74
CA TYR A 74 15.36 18.79 -2.54
C TYR A 74 16.87 18.80 -2.44
N ALA A 75 17.38 19.16 -1.27
CA ALA A 75 18.80 19.10 -0.97
C ALA A 75 19.28 17.64 -0.85
N SER A 76 20.59 17.44 -0.74
CA SER A 76 21.18 16.10 -0.63
C SER A 76 20.79 15.36 0.66
N ASP A 77 20.39 16.09 1.70
CA ASP A 77 19.87 15.56 2.96
C ASP A 77 18.36 15.23 2.86
N GLY A 78 17.70 15.53 1.75
CA GLY A 78 16.27 15.31 1.52
C GLY A 78 15.41 16.50 1.93
N SER A 79 15.97 17.57 2.53
CA SER A 79 15.20 18.74 2.93
C SER A 79 14.61 19.49 1.73
N SER A 80 13.34 19.88 1.84
CA SER A 80 12.65 20.69 0.84
C SER A 80 13.15 22.14 0.89
N GLN A 81 13.48 22.70 -0.27
CA GLN A 81 13.89 24.09 -0.42
C GLN A 81 13.40 24.67 -1.74
N GLY A 82 13.28 25.99 -1.80
CA GLY A 82 12.82 26.62 -3.05
C GLY A 82 12.32 28.03 -2.88
N SER A 83 11.42 28.42 -3.78
CA SER A 83 10.82 29.75 -3.74
C SER A 83 9.36 29.76 -4.17
N VAL A 84 8.63 30.74 -3.64
CA VAL A 84 7.29 31.10 -4.05
C VAL A 84 7.28 32.59 -4.43
N SER A 85 6.80 32.94 -5.64
CA SER A 85 6.74 34.31 -6.07
C SER A 85 5.36 34.71 -6.55
N PHE A 86 4.90 35.88 -6.12
CA PHE A 86 3.62 36.44 -6.56
C PHE A 86 3.66 37.98 -6.52
N ASN A 87 2.72 38.60 -7.19
CA ASN A 87 2.60 40.06 -7.15
C ASN A 87 1.59 40.49 -6.08
N ILE A 88 1.90 41.57 -5.40
CA ILE A 88 0.99 42.19 -4.44
C ILE A 88 -0.11 42.94 -5.17
N ASN A 89 -1.34 42.73 -4.72
CA ASN A 89 -2.50 43.43 -5.20
C ASN A 89 -3.20 44.12 -4.04
N ASN A 90 -3.63 45.37 -4.25
CA ASN A 90 -4.41 46.09 -3.28
C ASN A 90 -3.70 46.44 -1.93
N THR A 91 -2.75 47.35 -2.00
CA THR A 91 -1.99 47.85 -0.84
C THR A 91 -2.80 48.83 0.07
N SER A 92 -4.13 48.95 -0.13
CA SER A 92 -4.97 49.87 0.63
C SER A 92 -5.32 49.41 2.05
N ALA A 93 -5.01 48.17 2.40
CA ALA A 93 -5.26 47.58 3.72
C ALA A 93 -4.04 46.80 4.21
N VAL A 94 -3.99 46.51 5.50
CA VAL A 94 -3.00 45.56 6.05
C VAL A 94 -3.14 44.22 5.35
N GLN A 95 -2.02 43.70 4.93
CA GLN A 95 -1.96 42.41 4.25
C GLN A 95 -1.41 41.37 5.22
N THR A 96 -1.84 40.14 5.05
CA THR A 96 -1.35 39.00 5.84
C THR A 96 -0.56 38.05 4.97
N LEU A 97 0.58 37.61 5.47
CA LEU A 97 1.39 36.56 4.88
C LEU A 97 1.65 35.49 5.93
N GLU A 98 1.35 34.25 5.60
CA GLU A 98 1.58 33.09 6.44
C GLU A 98 2.39 32.06 5.67
N VAL A 99 3.50 31.61 6.26
CA VAL A 99 4.35 30.54 5.71
C VAL A 99 4.19 29.32 6.61
N GLN A 100 3.74 28.23 6.05
CA GLN A 100 3.45 27.00 6.79
C GLN A 100 4.38 25.88 6.36
N PHE A 101 5.06 25.24 7.33
CA PHE A 101 5.76 23.97 7.15
C PHE A 101 4.94 22.82 7.74
N SER A 102 5.12 21.64 7.21
CA SER A 102 4.44 20.42 7.68
C SER A 102 5.41 19.25 7.65
N PRO A 103 5.27 18.30 8.58
CA PRO A 103 6.04 17.06 8.50
C PRO A 103 5.73 16.31 7.21
N GLU A 104 6.75 15.65 6.62
CA GLU A 104 6.59 14.76 5.45
C GLU A 104 5.80 13.49 5.77
N TRP A 105 5.62 13.19 7.05
CA TRP A 105 4.93 12.03 7.53
C TRP A 105 3.75 12.37 8.41
N ALA A 106 2.60 11.79 8.10
CA ALA A 106 1.54 11.68 9.08
C ALA A 106 1.93 10.62 10.11
N TYR A 107 1.76 10.92 11.39
CA TYR A 107 2.16 10.02 12.48
C TYR A 107 1.10 9.96 13.57
N SER A 108 1.13 8.87 14.36
CA SER A 108 0.27 8.70 15.51
C SER A 108 1.00 9.09 16.79
N THR A 109 0.32 9.86 17.63
CA THR A 109 0.76 10.15 18.99
C THR A 109 0.44 9.04 19.98
N ALA A 110 -0.39 8.07 19.58
CA ALA A 110 -0.59 6.83 20.32
C ALA A 110 0.65 5.97 20.21
N LEU A 111 1.53 6.07 21.18
CA LEU A 111 2.84 5.43 21.18
C LEU A 111 2.69 3.91 21.36
N SER A 112 3.26 3.14 20.45
CA SER A 112 3.36 1.69 20.58
C SER A 112 4.70 1.32 21.21
N GLY A 113 4.70 0.94 22.47
CA GLY A 113 5.90 0.48 23.17
C GLY A 113 7.05 1.51 23.22
N GLY A 114 6.73 2.80 23.26
CA GLY A 114 7.73 3.87 23.26
C GLY A 114 8.24 4.27 21.87
N ASN A 115 7.53 3.87 20.81
CA ASN A 115 7.84 4.26 19.43
C ASN A 115 6.79 5.23 18.87
N ILE A 116 7.21 6.08 17.95
CA ILE A 116 6.29 6.83 17.07
C ILE A 116 5.91 5.94 15.89
N VAL A 117 4.64 5.95 15.53
CA VAL A 117 4.13 5.19 14.39
C VAL A 117 3.85 6.13 13.23
N LEU A 118 4.65 6.04 12.16
CA LEU A 118 4.43 6.76 10.91
C LEU A 118 3.32 6.07 10.11
N SER A 119 2.23 6.79 9.87
CA SER A 119 1.04 6.22 9.24
C SER A 119 0.98 6.41 7.74
N ARG A 120 1.50 7.54 7.22
CA ARG A 120 1.50 7.83 5.79
C ARG A 120 2.57 8.87 5.43
N TYR A 121 3.24 8.66 4.31
CA TYR A 121 4.05 9.68 3.66
C TYR A 121 3.14 10.70 2.96
N VAL A 122 3.27 11.97 3.31
CA VAL A 122 2.47 13.08 2.76
C VAL A 122 3.35 14.14 2.10
N GLY A 123 4.66 13.98 2.12
CA GLY A 123 5.62 14.80 1.41
C GLY A 123 5.48 14.68 -0.11
N ARG A 124 6.21 15.54 -0.82
CA ARG A 124 6.19 15.62 -2.30
C ARG A 124 7.47 15.11 -2.95
N ASN A 125 8.48 14.71 -2.15
CA ASN A 125 9.72 14.18 -2.69
C ASN A 125 9.48 12.81 -3.33
N THR A 126 10.00 12.61 -4.53
CA THR A 126 9.95 11.31 -5.22
C THR A 126 11.01 10.33 -4.69
N VAL A 127 12.01 10.83 -3.95
CA VAL A 127 13.01 10.07 -3.22
C VAL A 127 12.74 10.23 -1.73
N VAL A 128 12.15 9.21 -1.14
CA VAL A 128 11.74 9.24 0.28
C VAL A 128 12.82 8.63 1.15
N ASN A 129 13.28 9.38 2.15
CA ASN A 129 14.13 8.87 3.21
C ASN A 129 13.24 8.53 4.42
N VAL A 130 13.27 7.28 4.85
CA VAL A 130 12.51 6.84 6.03
C VAL A 130 13.32 7.18 7.29
N PRO A 131 12.79 8.01 8.20
CA PRO A 131 13.54 8.37 9.40
C PRO A 131 13.66 7.16 10.35
N LYS A 132 14.81 7.05 11.03
CA LYS A 132 15.02 6.03 12.07
C LYS A 132 14.42 6.44 13.41
N THR A 133 14.42 7.72 13.66
CA THR A 133 13.92 8.36 14.86
C THR A 133 13.09 9.57 14.45
N TRP A 134 12.16 9.96 15.29
CA TRP A 134 11.30 11.12 15.08
C TRP A 134 11.32 12.02 16.30
N ASP A 135 11.40 13.30 16.06
CA ASP A 135 11.34 14.31 17.10
C ASP A 135 9.89 14.66 17.39
N TYR A 136 9.43 14.30 18.57
CA TYR A 136 8.10 14.63 19.06
C TYR A 136 8.16 15.72 20.12
N TYR A 137 7.37 16.76 19.92
CA TYR A 137 7.32 17.89 20.84
C TYR A 137 6.12 17.75 21.78
N THR A 138 6.37 17.59 23.08
CA THR A 138 5.32 17.57 24.11
C THR A 138 4.93 18.97 24.57
N SER A 139 5.79 19.95 24.32
CA SER A 139 5.57 21.40 24.49
C SER A 139 6.59 22.16 23.64
N ALA A 140 6.44 23.48 23.50
CA ALA A 140 7.34 24.33 22.72
C ALA A 140 8.84 24.17 23.02
N SER A 141 9.19 23.75 24.22
CA SER A 141 10.57 23.62 24.70
C SER A 141 10.99 22.21 25.07
N ASN A 142 10.07 21.24 24.98
CA ASN A 142 10.33 19.85 25.39
C ASN A 142 10.22 18.90 24.19
N LYS A 143 11.36 18.64 23.57
CA LYS A 143 11.53 17.71 22.46
C LYS A 143 11.95 16.33 22.99
N VAL A 144 11.32 15.29 22.52
CA VAL A 144 11.65 13.89 22.79
C VAL A 144 11.91 13.19 21.46
N THR A 145 13.09 12.63 21.29
CA THR A 145 13.45 11.82 20.13
C THR A 145 13.06 10.37 20.38
N MET A 146 12.24 9.79 19.52
CA MET A 146 11.71 8.45 19.67
C MET A 146 12.01 7.58 18.44
N PRO A 147 12.23 6.26 18.64
CA PRO A 147 12.33 5.34 17.53
C PRO A 147 11.04 5.31 16.71
N VAL A 148 11.17 5.00 15.42
CA VAL A 148 10.05 4.93 14.48
C VAL A 148 9.66 3.49 14.18
N LEU A 149 8.35 3.26 14.10
CA LEU A 149 7.75 2.11 13.41
C LEU A 149 6.91 2.62 12.23
N LEU A 150 6.83 1.86 11.18
CA LEU A 150 5.83 2.09 10.14
C LEU A 150 4.50 1.46 10.56
N ASN A 151 3.39 2.14 10.27
CA ASN A 151 2.08 1.57 10.55
C ASN A 151 1.84 0.33 9.68
N LYS A 152 1.12 -0.64 10.22
CA LYS A 152 0.51 -1.69 9.41
C LYS A 152 -0.67 -1.10 8.62
N SER A 153 -0.91 -1.56 7.40
CA SER A 153 -2.18 -1.24 6.75
C SER A 153 -3.31 -1.97 7.48
N ASP A 154 -4.38 -1.24 7.76
CA ASP A 154 -5.63 -1.89 8.11
C ASP A 154 -6.17 -2.60 6.88
N MET A 155 -6.47 -3.90 7.01
CA MET A 155 -7.05 -4.69 5.92
C MET A 155 -8.35 -4.09 5.36
N GLY A 156 -8.98 -3.17 6.10
CA GLY A 156 -10.18 -2.44 5.69
C GLY A 156 -9.91 -1.24 4.77
N SER A 157 -8.75 -0.56 4.90
CA SER A 157 -8.37 0.57 4.04
C SER A 157 -7.49 0.17 2.86
N GLY A 158 -6.79 -0.96 2.95
CA GLY A 158 -5.90 -1.45 1.90
C GLY A 158 -4.68 -0.59 1.62
N ILE A 159 -4.42 0.43 2.44
CA ILE A 159 -3.39 1.44 2.19
C ILE A 159 -2.34 1.37 3.29
N GLY A 160 -1.10 1.07 2.92
CA GLY A 160 0.06 1.16 3.79
C GLY A 160 0.69 2.57 3.78
N PRO A 161 1.76 2.80 4.56
CA PRO A 161 2.43 4.08 4.68
C PRO A 161 2.84 4.76 3.37
N PHE A 162 3.16 4.00 2.33
CA PHE A 162 3.47 4.51 1.00
C PHE A 162 2.38 4.24 -0.04
N GLY A 163 1.40 3.39 0.29
CA GLY A 163 0.40 2.89 -0.64
C GLY A 163 -0.32 3.99 -1.41
N GLU A 164 -0.63 3.74 -2.69
CA GLU A 164 -1.26 4.66 -3.65
C GLU A 164 -0.45 5.94 -3.95
N ASN A 165 0.78 6.08 -3.46
CA ASN A 165 1.64 7.18 -3.87
C ASN A 165 2.27 6.87 -5.22
N ARG A 166 1.74 7.51 -6.27
CA ARG A 166 2.13 7.25 -7.66
C ARG A 166 3.39 7.98 -8.10
N GLU A 167 3.92 8.87 -7.26
CA GLU A 167 5.06 9.73 -7.61
C GLU A 167 6.37 9.24 -6.98
N ILE A 168 6.31 8.49 -5.89
CA ILE A 168 7.50 7.93 -5.26
C ILE A 168 8.24 7.01 -6.24
N GLU A 169 9.53 7.31 -6.45
CA GLU A 169 10.43 6.54 -7.29
C GLU A 169 11.42 5.69 -6.48
N ILE A 170 11.93 6.23 -5.39
CA ILE A 170 12.94 5.59 -4.54
C ILE A 170 12.54 5.71 -3.09
N ILE A 171 12.69 4.62 -2.34
CA ILE A 171 12.56 4.61 -0.88
C ILE A 171 13.88 4.16 -0.27
N ASN A 172 14.43 5.00 0.59
CA ASN A 172 15.66 4.73 1.34
C ASN A 172 15.31 4.51 2.81
N TYR A 173 15.58 3.33 3.29
CA TYR A 173 15.57 3.05 4.72
C TYR A 173 16.93 3.34 5.35
N PRO A 174 16.98 3.70 6.64
CA PRO A 174 18.24 3.80 7.37
C PRO A 174 18.89 2.42 7.48
N VAL A 175 20.19 2.40 7.77
CA VAL A 175 20.92 1.15 8.03
C VAL A 175 20.25 0.38 9.16
N GLY A 176 19.92 -0.88 8.89
CA GLY A 176 19.16 -1.75 9.78
C GLY A 176 17.65 -1.71 9.55
N GLY A 177 17.17 -0.86 8.62
CA GLY A 177 15.77 -0.73 8.25
C GLY A 177 14.88 -0.13 9.34
N VAL A 178 13.59 -0.04 9.05
CA VAL A 178 12.53 0.34 9.99
C VAL A 178 11.46 -0.74 9.95
N GLN A 179 11.02 -1.19 11.10
CA GLN A 179 10.07 -2.27 11.23
C GLN A 179 8.62 -1.78 11.06
N CYS A 180 7.77 -2.62 10.50
CA CYS A 180 6.34 -2.39 10.54
C CYS A 180 5.73 -2.87 11.86
N LEU A 181 4.71 -2.15 12.30
CA LEU A 181 3.93 -2.50 13.49
C LEU A 181 3.40 -3.94 13.36
N GLU A 182 3.52 -4.72 14.43
CA GLU A 182 3.11 -6.13 14.48
C GLU A 182 3.77 -7.00 13.39
N HIS A 183 4.93 -6.60 12.86
CA HIS A 183 5.64 -7.33 11.78
C HIS A 183 4.78 -7.59 10.54
N ASN A 184 3.78 -6.73 10.29
CA ASN A 184 2.85 -6.84 9.18
C ASN A 184 3.17 -5.82 8.09
N TYR A 185 3.61 -6.29 6.94
CA TYR A 185 4.02 -5.49 5.77
C TYR A 185 2.93 -5.43 4.69
N GLY A 186 1.70 -5.81 5.04
CA GLY A 186 0.60 -5.80 4.09
C GLY A 186 0.39 -4.44 3.44
N PHE A 187 0.21 -4.41 2.12
CA PHE A 187 -0.04 -3.22 1.29
C PHE A 187 0.97 -2.06 1.45
N LEU A 188 2.17 -2.31 2.03
CA LEU A 188 3.14 -1.27 2.37
C LEU A 188 3.44 -0.33 1.19
N TYR A 189 3.58 -0.88 -0.02
CA TYR A 189 3.88 -0.15 -1.26
C TYR A 189 2.80 -0.32 -2.33
N ALA A 190 1.65 -0.86 -2.00
CA ALA A 190 0.62 -1.14 -3.01
C ALA A 190 0.29 0.10 -3.84
N ASP A 191 0.17 -0.05 -5.17
CA ASP A 191 -0.10 1.03 -6.13
C ASP A 191 0.97 2.13 -6.26
N CYS A 192 2.18 1.92 -5.74
CA CYS A 192 3.33 2.80 -6.00
C CYS A 192 3.86 2.53 -7.43
N VAL A 193 3.13 2.99 -8.44
CA VAL A 193 3.38 2.63 -9.85
C VAL A 193 4.71 3.15 -10.40
N SER A 194 5.25 4.25 -9.85
CA SER A 194 6.54 4.83 -10.23
C SER A 194 7.72 4.27 -9.44
N LEU A 195 7.46 3.54 -8.35
CA LEU A 195 8.48 2.97 -7.48
C LEU A 195 9.37 2.00 -8.26
N ARG A 196 10.66 2.31 -8.34
CA ARG A 196 11.67 1.54 -9.07
C ARG A 196 12.77 0.96 -8.19
N GLN A 197 12.94 1.47 -6.95
CA GLN A 197 14.01 1.05 -6.07
C GLN A 197 13.62 1.20 -4.59
N ILE A 198 13.99 0.20 -3.78
CA ILE A 198 13.87 0.20 -2.33
C ILE A 198 15.21 -0.20 -1.75
N ASN A 199 15.81 0.69 -0.94
CA ASN A 199 17.12 0.49 -0.34
C ASN A 199 17.00 0.19 1.16
N ASN A 200 17.81 -0.75 1.65
CA ASN A 200 17.93 -1.11 3.07
C ASN A 200 16.61 -1.48 3.78
N MET A 201 15.63 -2.02 3.06
CA MET A 201 14.43 -2.57 3.72
C MET A 201 14.85 -3.59 4.77
N ILE A 202 14.18 -3.56 5.93
CA ILE A 202 14.50 -4.49 7.01
C ILE A 202 14.30 -5.95 6.60
N TYR A 203 15.26 -6.79 6.97
CA TYR A 203 15.13 -8.25 6.87
C TYR A 203 14.51 -8.80 8.16
N ASP A 204 13.17 -8.83 8.20
CA ASP A 204 12.42 -9.16 9.40
C ASP A 204 12.02 -10.64 9.46
N ASN A 205 12.75 -11.42 10.26
CA ASN A 205 12.45 -12.84 10.46
C ASN A 205 11.16 -13.12 11.24
N ALA A 206 10.61 -12.11 11.93
CA ALA A 206 9.34 -12.21 12.62
C ALA A 206 8.15 -11.77 11.74
N ALA A 207 8.37 -11.41 10.48
CA ALA A 207 7.31 -11.01 9.56
C ALA A 207 6.16 -12.03 9.55
N VAL A 208 4.93 -11.53 9.69
CA VAL A 208 3.71 -12.36 9.70
C VAL A 208 2.98 -12.32 8.36
N SER A 209 3.12 -11.22 7.60
CA SER A 209 2.40 -11.03 6.35
C SER A 209 3.14 -10.10 5.39
N TYR A 210 3.15 -10.49 4.11
CA TYR A 210 3.48 -9.65 2.94
C TYR A 210 2.28 -9.54 2.00
N PHE A 211 1.06 -9.56 2.54
CA PHE A 211 -0.17 -9.49 1.74
C PHE A 211 -0.22 -8.19 0.91
N GLY A 212 -0.23 -8.29 -0.43
CA GLY A 212 -0.29 -7.15 -1.32
C GLY A 212 0.86 -6.13 -1.22
N THR A 213 1.96 -6.47 -0.55
CA THR A 213 3.05 -5.53 -0.22
C THR A 213 3.55 -4.73 -1.43
N PHE A 214 3.75 -5.37 -2.57
CA PHE A 214 4.23 -4.77 -3.81
C PHE A 214 3.17 -4.82 -4.92
N ALA A 215 1.90 -4.99 -4.55
CA ALA A 215 0.83 -5.09 -5.53
C ALA A 215 0.80 -3.84 -6.42
N ARG A 216 0.79 -4.05 -7.73
CA ARG A 216 0.75 -3.01 -8.78
C ARG A 216 1.93 -2.01 -8.79
N CYS A 217 3.07 -2.36 -8.14
CA CYS A 217 4.32 -1.62 -8.29
C CYS A 217 4.93 -1.88 -9.68
N SER A 218 4.32 -1.35 -10.72
CA SER A 218 4.60 -1.72 -12.11
C SER A 218 5.96 -1.25 -12.63
N SER A 219 6.66 -0.36 -11.94
CA SER A 219 8.01 0.10 -12.28
C SER A 219 9.12 -0.60 -11.51
N LEU A 220 8.78 -1.36 -10.45
CA LEU A 220 9.74 -2.07 -9.63
C LEU A 220 10.29 -3.29 -10.39
N SER A 221 11.61 -3.33 -10.59
CA SER A 221 12.28 -4.43 -11.32
C SER A 221 12.88 -5.49 -10.39
N GLU A 222 13.14 -5.14 -9.15
CA GLU A 222 13.74 -6.00 -8.14
C GLU A 222 13.09 -5.75 -6.77
N ILE A 223 12.82 -6.82 -6.06
CA ILE A 223 12.31 -6.78 -4.69
C ILE A 223 13.47 -7.05 -3.74
N PRO A 224 13.64 -6.26 -2.67
CA PRO A 224 14.65 -6.53 -1.64
C PRO A 224 14.46 -7.93 -1.05
N SER A 225 15.55 -8.51 -0.52
CA SER A 225 15.45 -9.75 0.24
C SER A 225 14.56 -9.55 1.47
N LEU A 226 13.56 -10.39 1.60
CA LEU A 226 12.56 -10.33 2.66
C LEU A 226 12.89 -11.34 3.75
N GLY A 227 12.70 -10.95 5.00
CA GLY A 227 12.69 -11.89 6.12
C GLY A 227 11.51 -12.84 6.00
N GLY A 228 11.57 -13.98 6.66
CA GLY A 228 10.49 -14.94 6.63
C GLY A 228 10.80 -16.14 7.50
N GLY A 229 10.25 -16.14 8.70
CA GLY A 229 10.31 -17.26 9.65
C GLY A 229 9.02 -18.08 9.65
N ALA A 230 8.86 -18.86 10.71
CA ALA A 230 7.67 -19.70 10.93
C ALA A 230 6.38 -18.88 11.12
N ALA A 231 6.50 -17.60 11.49
CA ALA A 231 5.36 -16.70 11.68
C ALA A 231 4.75 -16.20 10.37
N LEU A 232 5.49 -16.27 9.24
CA LEU A 232 4.98 -15.80 7.94
C LEU A 232 3.93 -16.76 7.40
N VAL A 233 2.69 -16.29 7.34
CA VAL A 233 1.53 -17.10 6.92
C VAL A 233 0.88 -16.63 5.62
N ASN A 234 1.09 -15.37 5.20
CA ASN A 234 0.35 -14.79 4.10
C ASN A 234 1.23 -13.98 3.14
N ILE A 235 1.32 -14.44 1.90
CA ILE A 235 1.95 -13.73 0.78
C ILE A 235 0.97 -13.52 -0.39
N ALA A 236 -0.34 -13.64 -0.13
CA ALA A 236 -1.34 -13.44 -1.17
C ALA A 236 -1.23 -12.02 -1.77
N TYR A 237 -1.43 -11.89 -3.08
CA TYR A 237 -1.32 -10.63 -3.83
C TYR A 237 0.05 -9.92 -3.72
N MET A 238 1.06 -10.53 -3.11
CA MET A 238 2.31 -9.86 -2.75
C MET A 238 2.90 -9.04 -3.89
N CYS A 239 2.91 -9.57 -5.09
CA CYS A 239 3.46 -8.93 -6.30
C CYS A 239 2.42 -8.84 -7.44
N ASP A 240 1.12 -8.98 -7.14
CA ASP A 240 0.08 -8.94 -8.18
C ASP A 240 0.20 -7.68 -9.04
N GLY A 241 0.41 -7.82 -10.35
CA GLY A 241 0.57 -6.70 -11.28
C GLY A 241 1.92 -5.98 -11.24
N ALA A 242 2.90 -6.46 -10.48
CA ALA A 242 4.27 -5.94 -10.50
C ALA A 242 4.99 -6.43 -11.78
N SER A 243 4.63 -5.86 -12.92
CA SER A 243 4.91 -6.41 -14.25
C SER A 243 6.38 -6.37 -14.69
N LYS A 244 7.23 -5.55 -14.04
CA LYS A 244 8.65 -5.41 -14.38
C LYS A 244 9.60 -6.26 -13.53
N ILE A 245 9.14 -6.88 -12.42
CA ILE A 245 10.01 -7.76 -11.64
C ILE A 245 10.45 -8.94 -12.50
N THR A 246 11.76 -9.25 -12.48
CA THR A 246 12.37 -10.27 -13.34
C THR A 246 12.67 -11.56 -12.60
N GLN A 247 12.76 -11.50 -11.27
CA GLN A 247 13.10 -12.64 -10.41
C GLN A 247 12.11 -12.77 -9.26
N TYR A 248 11.89 -13.98 -8.82
CA TYR A 248 11.15 -14.23 -7.59
C TYR A 248 11.90 -13.63 -6.38
N PRO A 249 11.19 -13.00 -5.43
CA PRO A 249 11.84 -12.45 -4.25
C PRO A 249 12.47 -13.56 -3.38
N TYR A 250 13.58 -13.22 -2.75
CA TYR A 250 14.15 -14.05 -1.68
C TYR A 250 13.38 -13.82 -0.40
N ILE A 251 12.78 -14.86 0.15
CA ILE A 251 12.06 -14.85 1.42
C ILE A 251 12.73 -15.85 2.36
N GLY A 252 13.19 -15.40 3.53
CA GLY A 252 13.93 -16.26 4.43
C GLY A 252 15.24 -16.80 3.84
N GLY A 253 15.88 -16.03 2.95
CA GLY A 253 17.15 -16.37 2.31
C GLY A 253 17.04 -17.31 1.08
N SER A 254 15.83 -17.59 0.60
CA SER A 254 15.63 -18.45 -0.57
C SER A 254 14.51 -17.94 -1.49
N GLN A 255 14.56 -18.31 -2.77
CA GLN A 255 13.46 -18.11 -3.72
C GLN A 255 12.36 -19.16 -3.48
N ALA A 256 11.78 -19.10 -2.30
CA ALA A 256 10.75 -20.03 -1.85
C ALA A 256 9.78 -19.38 -0.87
N ALA A 257 8.55 -19.86 -0.82
CA ALA A 257 7.66 -19.59 0.28
C ALA A 257 8.08 -20.42 1.50
N PRO A 258 8.25 -19.81 2.69
CA PRO A 258 8.51 -20.54 3.92
C PRO A 258 7.40 -21.56 4.26
N ALA A 259 7.73 -22.54 5.07
CA ALA A 259 6.79 -23.61 5.44
C ALA A 259 5.52 -23.13 6.16
N GLY A 260 5.57 -21.99 6.85
CA GLY A 260 4.41 -21.38 7.53
C GLY A 260 3.38 -20.75 6.59
N VAL A 261 3.75 -20.44 5.33
CA VAL A 261 2.86 -19.77 4.39
C VAL A 261 1.69 -20.66 4.02
N THR A 262 0.48 -20.21 4.31
CA THR A 262 -0.78 -20.90 3.99
C THR A 262 -1.59 -20.20 2.91
N ARG A 263 -1.29 -18.92 2.60
CA ARG A 263 -1.98 -18.12 1.59
C ARG A 263 -1.02 -17.57 0.56
N ILE A 264 -1.28 -17.93 -0.70
CA ILE A 264 -0.51 -17.52 -1.89
C ILE A 264 -1.41 -17.04 -3.02
N ASP A 265 -2.69 -16.76 -2.76
CA ASP A 265 -3.65 -16.29 -3.77
C ASP A 265 -3.07 -15.14 -4.57
N MET A 266 -3.06 -15.22 -5.90
CA MET A 266 -2.57 -14.17 -6.80
C MET A 266 -1.18 -13.60 -6.45
N ALA A 267 -0.35 -14.33 -5.71
CA ALA A 267 0.92 -13.82 -5.19
C ALA A 267 1.84 -13.23 -6.27
N PHE A 268 1.86 -13.84 -7.45
CA PHE A 268 2.67 -13.43 -8.61
C PHE A 268 1.81 -13.30 -9.88
N ASN A 269 0.51 -13.08 -9.73
CA ASN A 269 -0.39 -12.87 -10.85
C ASN A 269 0.02 -11.60 -11.64
N ASN A 270 -0.10 -11.63 -12.96
CA ASN A 270 0.29 -10.51 -13.83
C ASN A 270 1.76 -10.03 -13.70
N CYS A 271 2.65 -10.85 -13.14
CA CYS A 271 4.09 -10.57 -13.13
C CYS A 271 4.71 -10.96 -14.48
N LYS A 272 4.50 -10.12 -15.49
CA LYS A 272 4.77 -10.47 -16.90
C LYS A 272 6.24 -10.73 -17.24
N SER A 273 7.18 -10.19 -16.48
CA SER A 273 8.61 -10.32 -16.72
C SER A 273 9.30 -11.36 -15.82
N ILE A 274 8.61 -11.88 -14.82
CA ILE A 274 9.19 -12.81 -13.86
C ILE A 274 9.48 -14.16 -14.51
N SER A 275 10.64 -14.75 -14.19
CA SER A 275 11.04 -16.06 -14.67
C SER A 275 11.89 -16.80 -13.63
N GLY A 276 12.13 -18.10 -13.87
CA GLY A 276 12.97 -18.91 -13.01
C GLY A 276 12.20 -19.94 -12.19
N THR A 277 12.80 -20.37 -11.09
CA THR A 277 12.24 -21.42 -10.23
C THR A 277 11.79 -20.84 -8.88
N TYR A 278 10.55 -21.12 -8.51
CA TYR A 278 10.01 -20.81 -7.19
C TYR A 278 9.62 -22.10 -6.46
N ARG A 279 10.00 -22.21 -5.19
CA ARG A 279 9.68 -23.37 -4.36
C ARG A 279 8.61 -23.02 -3.34
N ILE A 280 7.66 -23.91 -3.14
CA ILE A 280 6.64 -23.79 -2.11
C ILE A 280 6.81 -24.95 -1.15
N ASN A 281 7.37 -24.66 0.02
CA ASN A 281 7.74 -25.67 1.00
C ASN A 281 6.54 -26.15 1.84
N ASN A 282 5.45 -25.41 1.84
CA ASN A 282 4.21 -25.82 2.51
C ASN A 282 3.46 -26.81 1.62
N THR A 283 3.07 -27.96 2.16
CA THR A 283 2.32 -29.00 1.47
C THR A 283 0.82 -28.98 1.78
N GLN A 284 0.36 -28.02 2.60
CA GLN A 284 -0.99 -27.97 3.17
C GLN A 284 -1.84 -26.80 2.68
N ILE A 285 -1.40 -26.08 1.65
CA ILE A 285 -2.20 -25.02 1.04
C ILE A 285 -3.41 -25.65 0.35
N ASP A 286 -4.59 -25.25 0.77
CA ASP A 286 -5.82 -25.71 0.14
C ASP A 286 -6.10 -24.98 -1.20
N ILE A 287 -7.02 -25.55 -1.97
CA ILE A 287 -7.35 -25.09 -3.32
C ILE A 287 -7.85 -23.64 -3.33
N GLN A 288 -8.60 -23.22 -2.31
CA GLN A 288 -9.17 -21.87 -2.24
C GLN A 288 -8.12 -20.78 -1.98
N LYS A 289 -6.95 -21.17 -1.49
CA LYS A 289 -5.86 -20.29 -1.11
C LYS A 289 -4.69 -20.28 -2.11
N ALA A 290 -4.90 -20.82 -3.30
CA ALA A 290 -3.87 -20.90 -4.35
C ALA A 290 -4.32 -20.27 -5.68
N LYS A 291 -5.50 -19.66 -5.72
CA LYS A 291 -6.13 -19.17 -6.94
C LYS A 291 -5.25 -18.13 -7.65
N ASN A 292 -5.02 -18.35 -8.95
CA ASN A 292 -4.29 -17.45 -9.84
C ASN A 292 -2.89 -17.03 -9.37
N SER A 293 -2.26 -17.80 -8.47
CA SER A 293 -0.97 -17.41 -7.84
C SER A 293 0.14 -17.12 -8.85
N PHE A 294 0.11 -17.77 -10.02
CA PHE A 294 1.14 -17.64 -11.08
C PHE A 294 0.52 -17.35 -12.45
N ALA A 295 -0.73 -16.90 -12.51
CA ALA A 295 -1.41 -16.66 -13.77
C ALA A 295 -0.82 -15.45 -14.53
N THR A 296 -1.02 -15.45 -15.87
CA THR A 296 -0.65 -14.35 -16.78
C THR A 296 0.85 -13.98 -16.81
N HIS A 297 1.72 -14.97 -16.74
CA HIS A 297 3.15 -14.82 -17.05
C HIS A 297 3.34 -14.82 -18.57
N SER A 298 3.58 -13.67 -19.18
CA SER A 298 3.55 -13.54 -20.65
C SER A 298 4.89 -13.75 -21.35
N SER A 299 6.03 -13.65 -20.66
CA SER A 299 7.33 -13.65 -21.32
C SER A 299 8.37 -14.58 -20.72
N GLY A 300 8.20 -15.08 -19.51
CA GLY A 300 9.18 -15.91 -18.82
C GLY A 300 8.65 -17.31 -18.51
N TYR A 301 9.52 -18.32 -18.71
CA TYR A 301 9.21 -19.66 -18.25
C TYR A 301 9.40 -19.75 -16.73
N THR A 302 8.35 -20.14 -16.04
CA THR A 302 8.34 -20.33 -14.59
C THR A 302 8.25 -21.81 -14.24
N ASN A 303 9.12 -22.25 -13.34
CA ASN A 303 9.11 -23.57 -12.78
C ASN A 303 8.70 -23.51 -11.30
N VAL A 304 7.49 -23.96 -10.98
CA VAL A 304 7.00 -24.02 -9.60
C VAL A 304 7.21 -25.43 -9.05
N ILE A 305 7.96 -25.53 -7.97
CA ILE A 305 8.24 -26.80 -7.30
C ILE A 305 7.48 -26.83 -5.97
N CYS A 306 6.54 -27.76 -5.86
CA CYS A 306 5.74 -27.98 -4.65
C CYS A 306 5.22 -29.42 -4.62
N SER A 307 4.59 -29.83 -3.52
CA SER A 307 4.01 -31.16 -3.37
C SER A 307 2.75 -31.16 -2.52
N GLY A 308 2.08 -32.28 -2.39
CA GLY A 308 0.90 -32.46 -1.58
C GLY A 308 -0.29 -31.59 -2.03
N ASN A 309 -1.05 -31.07 -1.09
CA ASN A 309 -2.23 -30.25 -1.38
C ASN A 309 -1.91 -28.97 -2.14
N THR A 310 -0.74 -28.39 -1.94
CA THR A 310 -0.28 -27.23 -2.74
C THR A 310 -0.16 -27.60 -4.21
N TYR A 311 0.46 -28.75 -4.53
CA TYR A 311 0.53 -29.24 -5.91
C TYR A 311 -0.86 -29.43 -6.51
N ASN A 312 -1.76 -30.09 -5.78
CA ASN A 312 -3.13 -30.34 -6.24
C ASN A 312 -3.90 -29.04 -6.50
N SER A 313 -3.77 -28.06 -5.61
CA SER A 313 -4.41 -26.75 -5.76
C SER A 313 -3.92 -26.02 -6.99
N LEU A 314 -2.60 -25.97 -7.21
CA LEU A 314 -2.01 -25.31 -8.38
C LEU A 314 -2.32 -26.07 -9.67
N ALA A 315 -2.30 -27.40 -9.66
CA ALA A 315 -2.64 -28.23 -10.82
C ALA A 315 -4.10 -28.02 -11.24
N PHE A 316 -5.01 -27.93 -10.29
CA PHE A 316 -6.41 -27.59 -10.54
C PHE A 316 -6.53 -26.24 -11.25
N TYR A 317 -5.97 -25.17 -10.70
CA TYR A 317 -6.08 -23.84 -11.31
C TYR A 317 -5.34 -23.76 -12.65
N LYS A 318 -4.22 -24.46 -12.83
CA LYS A 318 -3.54 -24.57 -14.12
C LYS A 318 -4.45 -25.22 -15.19
N SER A 319 -5.23 -26.21 -14.82
CA SER A 319 -6.13 -26.94 -15.77
C SER A 319 -7.43 -26.20 -16.06
N THR A 320 -7.88 -25.32 -15.16
CA THR A 320 -9.21 -24.70 -15.25
C THR A 320 -9.18 -23.19 -15.54
N THR A 321 -8.00 -22.56 -15.49
CA THR A 321 -7.83 -21.11 -15.63
C THR A 321 -6.81 -20.79 -16.71
N SER A 322 -7.10 -19.85 -17.61
CA SER A 322 -6.15 -19.35 -18.59
C SER A 322 -5.02 -18.55 -17.95
N GLY A 323 -3.92 -18.36 -18.67
CA GLY A 323 -2.79 -17.55 -18.21
C GLY A 323 -1.70 -18.34 -17.48
N TRP A 324 -1.77 -19.66 -17.48
CA TRP A 324 -0.77 -20.56 -16.88
C TRP A 324 0.13 -21.25 -17.89
N GLU A 325 0.12 -20.83 -19.15
CA GLU A 325 0.76 -21.52 -20.28
C GLU A 325 2.28 -21.65 -20.08
N ASN A 326 2.90 -20.62 -19.50
CA ASN A 326 4.35 -20.57 -19.26
C ASN A 326 4.77 -21.09 -17.87
N VAL A 327 3.87 -21.72 -17.14
CA VAL A 327 4.13 -22.24 -15.78
C VAL A 327 4.30 -23.75 -15.85
N ALA A 328 5.51 -24.26 -15.60
CA ALA A 328 5.73 -25.68 -15.33
C ALA A 328 5.48 -25.95 -13.85
N LEU A 329 4.72 -26.99 -13.57
CA LEU A 329 4.43 -27.42 -12.21
C LEU A 329 5.10 -28.78 -11.96
N ASN A 330 5.97 -28.83 -10.96
CA ASN A 330 6.74 -30.01 -10.58
C ASN A 330 6.50 -30.37 -9.11
N GLY A 331 6.49 -31.67 -8.82
CA GLY A 331 6.30 -32.19 -7.46
C GLY A 331 5.43 -33.43 -7.43
N ALA A 332 5.19 -33.94 -6.25
CA ALA A 332 4.35 -35.12 -6.04
C ALA A 332 2.93 -34.73 -5.68
N ARG A 333 1.94 -35.38 -6.31
CA ARG A 333 0.53 -35.27 -5.91
C ARG A 333 0.33 -35.80 -4.51
N SER A 334 -0.68 -35.29 -3.81
CA SER A 334 -1.12 -35.86 -2.53
C SER A 334 -1.69 -37.26 -2.74
N ALA A 335 -1.36 -38.17 -1.85
CA ALA A 335 -1.86 -39.55 -1.90
C ALA A 335 -3.39 -39.66 -1.90
N MET A 336 -4.08 -38.65 -1.35
CA MET A 336 -5.55 -38.62 -1.28
C MET A 336 -6.22 -38.52 -2.65
N LEU A 337 -5.69 -37.68 -3.56
CA LEU A 337 -6.25 -37.58 -4.94
C LEU A 337 -5.83 -38.74 -5.84
N MET A 338 -4.75 -39.45 -5.53
CA MET A 338 -4.41 -40.68 -6.25
C MET A 338 -5.41 -41.82 -5.97
N MET A 339 -6.11 -41.79 -4.85
CA MET A 339 -7.16 -42.75 -4.53
C MET A 339 -8.44 -42.46 -5.30
N ASP A 340 -8.85 -41.19 -5.42
CA ASP A 340 -10.04 -40.80 -6.18
C ASP A 340 -9.89 -41.05 -7.69
N GLU A 341 -8.67 -40.82 -8.26
CA GLU A 341 -8.42 -41.14 -9.66
C GLU A 341 -8.45 -42.66 -9.94
N LYS A 342 -7.92 -43.48 -9.03
CA LYS A 342 -7.98 -44.93 -9.12
C LYS A 342 -9.38 -45.48 -8.98
N GLU A 343 -10.22 -44.86 -8.17
CA GLU A 343 -11.62 -45.21 -7.99
C GLU A 343 -12.44 -44.86 -9.23
N ASN A 344 -12.20 -43.67 -9.82
CA ASN A 344 -12.82 -43.23 -11.08
C ASN A 344 -12.35 -44.06 -12.31
N ASP A 345 -11.07 -44.44 -12.40
CA ASP A 345 -10.57 -45.33 -13.45
C ASP A 345 -11.14 -46.75 -13.30
N SER A 346 -11.31 -47.22 -12.06
CA SER A 346 -11.92 -48.53 -11.81
C SER A 346 -13.44 -48.54 -12.10
N ILE A 347 -14.10 -47.40 -12.07
CA ILE A 347 -15.50 -47.24 -12.48
C ILE A 347 -15.60 -47.20 -14.02
N LYS A 348 -14.63 -46.59 -14.72
CA LYS A 348 -14.56 -46.57 -16.20
C LYS A 348 -14.26 -47.92 -16.78
N GLU A 349 -13.36 -48.73 -16.18
CA GLU A 349 -13.11 -50.09 -16.63
C GLU A 349 -14.28 -51.07 -16.42
N LYS A 350 -15.21 -50.77 -15.50
CA LYS A 350 -16.42 -51.57 -15.27
C LYS A 350 -17.60 -51.17 -16.17
N SER A 351 -17.48 -50.14 -16.98
CA SER A 351 -18.48 -49.71 -17.93
C SER A 351 -18.11 -50.06 -19.38
N GLU A 352 -17.68 -51.28 -19.64
CA GLU A 352 -17.70 -51.81 -21.02
C GLU A 352 -19.17 -52.03 -21.41
N PRO A 353 -19.59 -51.66 -22.63
CA PRO A 353 -20.97 -51.78 -23.07
C PRO A 353 -21.35 -53.25 -23.17
N VAL A 354 -22.30 -53.67 -22.34
CA VAL A 354 -23.01 -54.91 -22.53
C VAL A 354 -23.82 -54.73 -23.82
N THR A 355 -23.44 -55.41 -24.87
CA THR A 355 -24.23 -55.60 -26.09
C THR A 355 -25.51 -56.35 -25.71
N VAL A 356 -26.60 -55.66 -25.60
CA VAL A 356 -27.92 -56.26 -25.49
C VAL A 356 -28.43 -56.51 -26.91
N GLU A 357 -28.52 -57.80 -27.28
CA GLU A 357 -29.27 -58.25 -28.46
C GLU A 357 -30.71 -57.80 -28.34
N SER A 358 -31.19 -57.19 -29.42
CA SER A 358 -32.57 -56.73 -29.57
C SER A 358 -33.51 -57.92 -29.66
N THR A 359 -34.45 -58.02 -28.74
CA THR A 359 -35.72 -58.69 -28.98
C THR A 359 -36.84 -57.64 -28.90
N GLU A 360 -37.50 -57.48 -30.06
CA GLU A 360 -38.75 -56.73 -30.20
C GLU A 360 -39.87 -57.40 -29.38
N GLU A 361 -40.57 -56.61 -28.57
CA GLU A 361 -41.99 -56.87 -28.23
C GLU A 361 -42.73 -55.57 -27.84
N ILE A 362 -43.53 -55.14 -28.73
CA ILE A 362 -44.95 -54.67 -28.77
C ILE A 362 -45.45 -53.88 -27.55
N ILE A 363 -45.90 -52.65 -27.90
CA ILE A 363 -46.63 -51.62 -27.16
C ILE A 363 -48.01 -52.16 -26.68
N PRO A 364 -48.61 -51.60 -25.59
CA PRO A 364 -49.67 -50.60 -25.85
C PRO A 364 -49.57 -49.34 -24.97
N GLU A 365 -50.08 -48.26 -25.58
CA GLU A 365 -50.51 -46.99 -25.04
C GLU A 365 -51.37 -47.13 -23.77
N ASP A 366 -51.14 -46.25 -22.82
CA ASP A 366 -52.23 -45.47 -22.23
C ASP A 366 -51.73 -44.21 -21.50
N THR A 367 -52.39 -43.16 -21.83
CA THR A 367 -52.69 -41.83 -21.29
C THR A 367 -52.69 -41.70 -19.78
N GLU A 368 -52.22 -40.57 -19.30
CA GLU A 368 -52.85 -39.43 -18.59
C GLU A 368 -51.88 -38.67 -17.69
N GLN A 369 -51.68 -37.41 -17.99
CA GLN A 369 -52.07 -36.14 -17.34
C GLN A 369 -51.62 -35.84 -15.94
N SER A 370 -51.06 -34.60 -15.89
CA SER A 370 -51.07 -33.59 -14.79
C SER A 370 -50.07 -33.79 -13.65
N GLU A 371 -49.44 -32.85 -13.09
CA GLU A 371 -49.76 -31.44 -12.77
C GLU A 371 -48.48 -30.69 -12.43
N ASP A 372 -48.49 -29.42 -12.75
CA ASP A 372 -47.59 -28.37 -12.30
C ASP A 372 -47.52 -28.23 -10.78
N THR A 373 -46.34 -28.02 -10.24
CA THR A 373 -46.17 -27.18 -9.03
C THR A 373 -44.89 -26.41 -9.11
N GLU A 374 -45.05 -25.11 -9.43
CA GLU A 374 -44.07 -24.06 -9.15
C GLU A 374 -43.95 -23.88 -7.62
N GLU A 375 -42.77 -24.05 -7.06
CA GLU A 375 -42.44 -23.51 -5.74
C GLU A 375 -41.55 -22.28 -5.94
N THR A 376 -42.15 -21.12 -5.72
CA THR A 376 -41.52 -19.83 -5.54
C THR A 376 -40.99 -19.74 -4.11
N GLU A 377 -39.67 -19.76 -3.95
CA GLU A 377 -39.05 -19.34 -2.71
C GLU A 377 -38.92 -17.81 -2.66
N THR A 378 -39.67 -17.23 -1.76
CA THR A 378 -39.56 -15.82 -1.34
C THR A 378 -38.37 -15.63 -0.41
N ILE A 379 -37.46 -14.72 -0.81
CA ILE A 379 -36.36 -14.25 0.02
C ILE A 379 -36.90 -13.16 0.95
N GLU A 380 -36.89 -13.41 2.24
CA GLU A 380 -37.13 -12.40 3.28
C GLU A 380 -35.92 -11.49 3.43
N GLU A 381 -36.11 -10.21 3.13
CA GLU A 381 -35.18 -9.12 3.52
C GLU A 381 -35.28 -8.88 5.03
N THR A 382 -34.19 -9.11 5.75
CA THR A 382 -34.03 -8.66 7.14
C THR A 382 -33.45 -7.25 7.17
N GLU A 383 -34.30 -6.29 7.53
CA GLU A 383 -33.91 -4.94 7.94
C GLU A 383 -33.00 -4.99 9.18
N VAL A 384 -31.80 -4.40 9.07
CA VAL A 384 -30.93 -4.13 10.21
C VAL A 384 -31.21 -2.71 10.69
N ALA A 385 -31.74 -2.60 11.88
CA ALA A 385 -32.04 -1.34 12.56
C ALA A 385 -30.75 -0.59 12.90
N GLU A 386 -30.66 0.67 12.49
CA GLU A 386 -29.71 1.67 12.95
C GLU A 386 -29.99 2.01 14.43
N ASN A 387 -28.99 1.73 15.27
CA ASN A 387 -28.95 2.29 16.62
C ASN A 387 -28.09 3.55 16.61
N THR A 388 -28.73 4.69 16.60
CA THR A 388 -28.13 6.00 16.92
C THR A 388 -28.13 6.17 18.42
N GLU A 389 -26.96 6.02 19.06
CA GLU A 389 -26.74 6.53 20.41
C GLU A 389 -26.36 8.02 20.34
N THR A 390 -27.25 8.85 20.82
CA THR A 390 -27.01 10.26 21.14
C THR A 390 -26.22 10.36 22.45
N VAL A 391 -24.99 10.91 22.37
CA VAL A 391 -24.22 11.29 23.54
C VAL A 391 -24.62 12.73 23.92
N GLU A 392 -25.23 12.89 25.10
CA GLU A 392 -25.55 14.17 25.71
C GLU A 392 -24.27 14.89 26.18
N GLU A 393 -24.17 16.16 25.80
CA GLU A 393 -23.25 17.15 26.39
C GLU A 393 -23.57 17.38 27.85
N GLY A 394 -22.64 17.09 28.72
CA GLY A 394 -22.64 17.51 30.10
C GLY A 394 -21.62 18.60 30.36
N THR A 395 -22.05 19.84 30.34
CA THR A 395 -21.34 21.00 30.90
C THR A 395 -21.44 20.96 32.41
N GLU A 396 -20.30 20.94 33.12
CA GLU A 396 -20.24 21.47 34.50
C GLU A 396 -18.94 22.23 34.74
N ILE A 397 -19.11 23.48 35.04
CA ILE A 397 -18.15 24.47 35.54
C ILE A 397 -18.17 24.38 37.09
N GLU A 398 -17.00 24.58 37.71
CA GLU A 398 -16.68 25.09 39.05
C GLU A 398 -15.69 24.17 39.80
N LYS A 399 -14.56 24.61 40.17
CA LYS A 399 -13.93 25.65 41.00
C LYS A 399 -12.40 25.63 40.85
#